data_9ae3830e893d831e5af09b24e309b94c
#
_entry.id   9ae3830e893d831e5af09b24e309b94c
#
_cell.length_a   1.000
_cell.length_b   1.000
_cell.length_c   1.000
_cell.angle_alpha   90.00
_cell.angle_beta   90.00
_cell.angle_gamma   90.00
#
_symmetry.space_group_name_H-M   'P 1'
#
loop_
_entity.id
_entity.type
_entity.pdbx_description
1 polymer ?
#
loop_
_entity_poly.entity_id
_entity_poly.type
_entity_poly.pdbx_seq_one_letter_code
_entity_poly.pdbx_strand_id
1 'polypeptide(L)'
;MNATRRQAAGALVAIAMLVAACGTGGGSSGPHTFGEPSITSGPGAIKVVTTTTVFADVVRNVGGSRTDVRSIIPPGVGPEDYEPKPDDAKSLADAQLIVSNGVGLDDFLNRLLASGGGGNTPRLVLGEGIPAITIDGQPNPHFWLDPTLVKMSYLPKIVTALSAIAPADAATFQANAAAYATQLDALDAELKANVGTIAPANRKLVTFHDAFPYFARHYGFELIGVVVANVGQEPTAADLAALVENVKAAHVKAVFSEVQFNPKLAQTLADEAGIKQVVTTLYNDALGPPPADTYLGMMRWNVDHIVEALR
;
A
#
# COMPACT_ATOMS: atom_id res chain seq x y z
N MET A 1 18.12 -85.86 35.32
CA MET A 1 19.33 -85.43 34.68
C MET A 1 18.91 -84.37 33.62
N ASN A 2 19.51 -83.25 33.67
CA ASN A 2 19.45 -82.11 32.76
C ASN A 2 18.23 -81.16 32.81
N ALA A 3 18.41 -80.15 33.65
CA ALA A 3 17.63 -78.94 33.69
C ALA A 3 18.00 -77.97 32.60
N THR A 4 17.03 -77.44 31.87
CA THR A 4 17.22 -76.30 30.95
C THR A 4 16.55 -75.07 31.56
N ARG A 5 17.39 -74.11 31.95
CA ARG A 5 17.00 -72.78 32.40
C ARG A 5 16.50 -71.94 31.20
N ARG A 6 15.28 -71.42 31.30
CA ARG A 6 14.77 -70.37 30.46
C ARG A 6 15.04 -68.99 31.12
N GLN A 7 15.82 -68.15 30.47
CA GLN A 7 15.99 -66.73 30.84
C GLN A 7 14.85 -65.92 30.30
N ALA A 8 14.16 -65.18 31.19
CA ALA A 8 13.15 -64.21 30.84
C ALA A 8 13.86 -62.84 30.66
N ALA A 9 13.70 -62.25 29.48
CA ALA A 9 14.11 -60.86 29.19
C ALA A 9 13.00 -59.90 29.65
N GLY A 10 13.30 -59.07 30.61
CA GLY A 10 12.40 -58.03 31.09
C GLY A 10 12.54 -56.76 30.19
N ALA A 11 11.44 -56.33 29.61
CA ALA A 11 11.36 -55.07 28.91
C ALA A 11 11.05 -53.93 29.92
N LEU A 12 11.97 -52.98 30.02
CA LEU A 12 11.77 -51.74 30.78
C LEU A 12 10.99 -50.75 29.88
N VAL A 13 9.76 -50.45 30.31
CA VAL A 13 8.96 -49.36 29.74
C VAL A 13 9.31 -48.08 30.48
N ALA A 14 9.95 -47.14 29.83
CA ALA A 14 10.18 -45.78 30.33
C ALA A 14 8.95 -44.93 30.08
N ILE A 15 8.25 -44.55 31.12
CA ILE A 15 7.13 -43.59 31.09
C ILE A 15 7.73 -42.20 31.19
N ALA A 16 7.66 -41.44 30.09
CA ALA A 16 7.98 -40.00 30.07
C ALA A 16 6.76 -39.20 30.57
N MET A 17 6.89 -38.58 31.72
CA MET A 17 5.92 -37.62 32.23
C MET A 17 6.06 -36.30 31.50
N LEU A 18 5.03 -35.89 30.73
CA LEU A 18 4.88 -34.55 30.22
C LEU A 18 4.36 -33.65 31.36
N VAL A 19 5.21 -32.74 31.83
CA VAL A 19 4.81 -31.64 32.70
C VAL A 19 4.24 -30.54 31.84
N ALA A 20 2.91 -30.32 31.86
CA ALA A 20 2.26 -29.17 31.27
C ALA A 20 2.47 -27.94 32.17
N ALA A 21 3.35 -27.04 31.80
CA ALA A 21 3.52 -25.73 32.42
C ALA A 21 2.49 -24.76 31.82
N CYS A 22 1.44 -24.42 32.57
CA CYS A 22 0.57 -23.28 32.29
C CYS A 22 1.36 -21.98 32.53
N GLY A 23 1.90 -21.39 31.48
CA GLY A 23 2.45 -20.06 31.51
C GLY A 23 1.38 -19.01 31.17
N THR A 24 0.98 -18.21 32.17
CA THR A 24 0.20 -17.00 31.98
C THR A 24 1.07 -15.98 31.24
N GLY A 25 0.97 -15.93 29.90
CA GLY A 25 1.66 -14.95 29.09
C GLY A 25 0.93 -13.63 29.09
N GLY A 26 1.45 -12.64 29.82
CA GLY A 26 1.07 -11.24 29.65
C GLY A 26 1.44 -10.80 28.25
N GLY A 27 0.46 -10.38 27.44
CA GLY A 27 0.67 -9.84 26.11
C GLY A 27 1.41 -8.51 26.16
N SER A 28 2.72 -8.56 25.87
CA SER A 28 3.49 -7.38 25.48
C SER A 28 3.19 -7.12 24.01
N SER A 29 2.45 -6.07 23.72
CA SER A 29 2.30 -5.53 22.37
C SER A 29 3.61 -4.88 21.93
N GLY A 30 4.52 -5.72 21.40
CA GLY A 30 5.69 -5.23 20.66
C GLY A 30 5.26 -4.67 19.30
N PRO A 31 6.07 -3.78 18.70
CA PRO A 31 5.76 -3.24 17.39
C PRO A 31 5.66 -4.41 16.39
N HIS A 32 4.51 -4.50 15.71
CA HIS A 32 4.29 -5.47 14.63
C HIS A 32 5.22 -5.10 13.47
N THR A 33 6.30 -5.84 13.30
CA THR A 33 7.13 -5.77 12.10
C THR A 33 6.32 -6.42 10.98
N PHE A 34 5.73 -5.59 10.13
CA PHE A 34 5.11 -6.04 8.89
C PHE A 34 6.21 -6.55 7.97
N GLY A 35 6.20 -7.85 7.65
CA GLY A 35 7.11 -8.42 6.66
C GLY A 35 6.63 -8.03 5.27
N GLU A 36 7.47 -7.32 4.49
CA GLU A 36 7.23 -7.15 3.07
C GLU A 36 7.21 -8.51 2.35
N PRO A 37 6.36 -8.72 1.33
CA PRO A 37 6.37 -9.95 0.55
C PRO A 37 7.76 -10.14 -0.08
N SER A 38 8.48 -11.18 0.36
CA SER A 38 9.85 -11.44 -0.03
C SER A 38 9.90 -12.24 -1.34
N ILE A 39 10.06 -11.54 -2.46
CA ILE A 39 10.62 -12.20 -3.66
C ILE A 39 12.12 -12.36 -3.37
N THR A 40 12.61 -13.60 -3.28
CA THR A 40 14.04 -13.86 -3.05
C THR A 40 14.84 -13.35 -4.25
N SER A 41 15.67 -12.34 -4.02
CA SER A 41 16.55 -11.75 -5.05
C SER A 41 17.62 -12.73 -5.46
N GLY A 42 17.89 -12.85 -6.78
CA GLY A 42 18.96 -13.66 -7.31
C GLY A 42 20.34 -12.98 -7.17
N PRO A 43 21.44 -13.72 -7.39
CA PRO A 43 22.78 -13.14 -7.45
C PRO A 43 22.85 -12.03 -8.53
N GLY A 44 23.40 -10.86 -8.18
CA GLY A 44 23.54 -9.74 -9.10
C GLY A 44 22.23 -8.98 -9.38
N ALA A 45 21.22 -9.11 -8.53
CA ALA A 45 19.97 -8.37 -8.64
C ALA A 45 20.21 -6.85 -8.59
N ILE A 46 19.45 -6.11 -9.40
CA ILE A 46 19.49 -4.64 -9.44
C ILE A 46 18.92 -4.10 -8.10
N LYS A 47 19.71 -3.32 -7.38
CA LYS A 47 19.26 -2.66 -6.16
C LYS A 47 18.36 -1.46 -6.53
N VAL A 48 17.08 -1.58 -6.21
CA VAL A 48 16.10 -0.53 -6.45
C VAL A 48 15.59 0.01 -5.12
N VAL A 49 15.60 1.32 -4.98
CA VAL A 49 14.96 2.01 -3.85
C VAL A 49 13.74 2.76 -4.35
N THR A 50 12.61 2.53 -3.69
CA THR A 50 11.35 3.23 -3.98
C THR A 50 10.95 4.11 -2.81
N THR A 51 10.09 5.09 -3.03
CA THR A 51 9.61 5.96 -1.96
C THR A 51 8.58 5.28 -1.09
N THR A 52 7.62 4.53 -1.68
CA THR A 52 6.57 3.84 -0.93
C THR A 52 6.52 2.34 -1.24
N THR A 53 5.87 1.58 -0.37
CA THR A 53 5.68 0.13 -0.53
C THR A 53 4.79 -0.22 -1.73
N VAL A 54 3.88 0.67 -2.13
CA VAL A 54 3.04 0.51 -3.33
C VAL A 54 3.92 0.42 -4.58
N PHE A 55 4.85 1.36 -4.74
CA PHE A 55 5.75 1.35 -5.91
C PHE A 55 6.76 0.21 -5.83
N ALA A 56 7.17 -0.18 -4.60
CA ALA A 56 8.03 -1.33 -4.40
C ALA A 56 7.38 -2.62 -4.93
N ASP A 57 6.09 -2.83 -4.65
CA ASP A 57 5.38 -4.00 -5.14
C ASP A 57 5.27 -4.00 -6.67
N VAL A 58 4.91 -2.87 -7.29
CA VAL A 58 4.84 -2.76 -8.75
C VAL A 58 6.21 -3.03 -9.40
N VAL A 59 7.30 -2.50 -8.84
CA VAL A 59 8.67 -2.76 -9.33
C VAL A 59 9.04 -4.23 -9.18
N ARG A 60 8.72 -4.87 -8.04
CA ARG A 60 8.97 -6.30 -7.81
C ARG A 60 8.24 -7.18 -8.82
N ASN A 61 7.00 -6.83 -9.17
CA ASN A 61 6.24 -7.57 -10.17
C ASN A 61 6.84 -7.50 -11.57
N VAL A 62 7.51 -6.41 -11.93
CA VAL A 62 8.22 -6.29 -13.22
C VAL A 62 9.62 -6.89 -13.15
N GLY A 63 10.37 -6.60 -12.08
CA GLY A 63 11.76 -7.01 -11.94
C GLY A 63 11.95 -8.48 -11.57
N GLY A 64 10.98 -9.06 -10.85
CA GLY A 64 11.08 -10.43 -10.34
C GLY A 64 12.33 -10.64 -9.50
N SER A 65 12.94 -11.81 -9.62
CA SER A 65 14.19 -12.15 -8.92
C SER A 65 15.42 -11.37 -9.42
N ARG A 66 15.29 -10.57 -10.49
CA ARG A 66 16.36 -9.73 -11.02
C ARG A 66 16.49 -8.39 -10.32
N THR A 67 15.61 -8.09 -9.37
CA THR A 67 15.63 -6.85 -8.58
C THR A 67 15.63 -7.15 -7.08
N ASP A 68 16.37 -6.34 -6.33
CA ASP A 68 16.33 -6.26 -4.87
C ASP A 68 15.71 -4.90 -4.53
N VAL A 69 14.43 -4.91 -4.13
CA VAL A 69 13.63 -3.69 -4.02
C VAL A 69 13.37 -3.37 -2.55
N ARG A 70 13.77 -2.18 -2.13
CA ARG A 70 13.50 -1.62 -0.81
C ARG A 70 12.63 -0.37 -0.92
N SER A 71 11.62 -0.25 -0.05
CA SER A 71 10.90 1.01 0.18
C SER A 71 11.58 1.84 1.25
N ILE A 72 11.62 3.18 1.09
CA ILE A 72 12.05 4.12 2.13
C ILE A 72 10.97 4.19 3.21
N ILE A 73 9.74 4.49 2.80
CA ILE A 73 8.60 4.56 3.71
C ILE A 73 8.12 3.14 4.01
N PRO A 74 8.01 2.77 5.30
CA PRO A 74 7.56 1.44 5.69
C PRO A 74 6.05 1.25 5.46
N PRO A 75 5.55 0.00 5.50
CA PRO A 75 4.12 -0.28 5.43
C PRO A 75 3.31 0.51 6.47
N GLY A 76 2.12 0.98 6.08
CA GLY A 76 1.18 1.68 6.96
C GLY A 76 1.56 3.11 7.34
N VAL A 77 2.61 3.68 6.74
CA VAL A 77 3.06 5.06 6.96
C VAL A 77 2.84 5.87 5.68
N GLY A 78 2.28 7.08 5.80
CA GLY A 78 2.12 8.02 4.69
C GLY A 78 3.40 8.83 4.39
N PRO A 79 3.55 9.32 3.16
CA PRO A 79 4.71 10.14 2.76
C PRO A 79 4.72 11.52 3.41
N GLU A 80 3.57 12.04 3.81
CA GLU A 80 3.40 13.37 4.36
C GLU A 80 4.02 13.50 5.76
N ASP A 81 3.92 12.44 6.57
CA ASP A 81 4.41 12.39 7.95
C ASP A 81 5.75 11.68 8.07
N TYR A 82 6.37 11.30 6.93
CA TYR A 82 7.60 10.53 6.98
C TYR A 82 8.82 11.39 7.27
N GLU A 83 9.48 11.09 8.37
CA GLU A 83 10.78 11.67 8.73
C GLU A 83 11.92 10.75 8.28
N PRO A 84 12.78 11.20 7.32
CA PRO A 84 13.91 10.42 6.82
C PRO A 84 14.90 10.03 7.90
N LYS A 85 15.44 8.81 7.82
CA LYS A 85 16.43 8.25 8.73
C LYS A 85 17.81 8.16 8.06
N PRO A 86 18.92 8.09 8.82
CA PRO A 86 20.26 7.93 8.25
C PRO A 86 20.41 6.70 7.34
N ASP A 87 19.70 5.60 7.65
CA ASP A 87 19.71 4.38 6.84
C ASP A 87 19.05 4.57 5.46
N ASP A 88 18.16 5.55 5.31
CA ASP A 88 17.53 5.86 4.02
C ASP A 88 18.55 6.50 3.08
N ALA A 89 19.34 7.44 3.57
CA ALA A 89 20.43 8.05 2.80
C ALA A 89 21.45 7.00 2.34
N LYS A 90 21.79 6.04 3.22
CA LYS A 90 22.65 4.91 2.85
C LYS A 90 22.02 4.04 1.77
N SER A 91 20.74 3.72 1.90
CA SER A 91 20.02 2.91 0.92
C SER A 91 19.98 3.58 -0.45
N LEU A 92 19.77 4.90 -0.49
CA LEU A 92 19.81 5.70 -1.73
C LEU A 92 21.21 5.72 -2.34
N ALA A 93 22.28 5.80 -1.52
CA ALA A 93 23.65 5.77 -1.98
C ALA A 93 24.05 4.41 -2.59
N ASP A 94 23.50 3.31 -2.06
CA ASP A 94 23.75 1.94 -2.52
C ASP A 94 22.85 1.53 -3.71
N ALA A 95 21.85 2.34 -4.04
CA ALA A 95 20.87 2.04 -5.10
C ALA A 95 21.47 2.18 -6.51
N GLN A 96 21.01 1.34 -7.43
CA GLN A 96 21.27 1.42 -8.86
C GLN A 96 20.12 2.08 -9.62
N LEU A 97 18.94 2.16 -8.98
CA LEU A 97 17.76 2.87 -9.48
C LEU A 97 16.97 3.41 -8.29
N ILE A 98 16.56 4.66 -8.37
CA ILE A 98 15.61 5.28 -7.43
C ILE A 98 14.29 5.48 -8.17
N VAL A 99 13.18 5.00 -7.59
CA VAL A 99 11.84 5.10 -8.16
C VAL A 99 10.97 5.93 -7.23
N SER A 100 10.37 6.98 -7.76
CA SER A 100 9.47 7.89 -7.06
C SER A 100 8.21 8.13 -7.89
N ASN A 101 7.16 8.66 -7.28
CA ASN A 101 5.96 9.05 -8.02
C ASN A 101 6.11 10.42 -8.68
N GLY A 102 6.69 11.37 -7.98
CA GLY A 102 6.70 12.78 -8.37
C GLY A 102 5.40 13.51 -8.01
N VAL A 103 5.18 14.67 -8.63
CA VAL A 103 3.98 15.49 -8.46
C VAL A 103 3.74 15.88 -6.98
N GLY A 104 4.82 16.19 -6.26
CA GLY A 104 4.78 16.65 -4.87
C GLY A 104 4.79 15.54 -3.81
N LEU A 105 4.41 14.31 -4.14
CA LEU A 105 4.35 13.20 -3.16
C LEU A 105 5.68 12.92 -2.47
N ASP A 106 6.77 12.99 -3.23
CA ASP A 106 8.10 12.54 -2.79
C ASP A 106 9.06 13.72 -2.50
N ASP A 107 8.57 14.89 -2.13
CA ASP A 107 9.41 16.08 -1.92
C ASP A 107 10.44 15.91 -0.81
N PHE A 108 10.15 15.04 0.18
CA PHE A 108 11.13 14.64 1.20
C PHE A 108 12.39 13.99 0.60
N LEU A 109 12.24 13.28 -0.54
CA LEU A 109 13.35 12.62 -1.23
C LEU A 109 14.40 13.63 -1.71
N ASN A 110 13.98 14.82 -2.16
CA ASN A 110 14.90 15.86 -2.62
C ASN A 110 15.83 16.31 -1.49
N ARG A 111 15.33 16.39 -0.24
CA ARG A 111 16.16 16.73 0.94
C ARG A 111 17.17 15.63 1.25
N LEU A 112 16.74 14.36 1.19
CA LEU A 112 17.63 13.20 1.36
C LEU A 112 18.75 13.15 0.35
N LEU A 113 18.44 13.38 -0.92
CA LEU A 113 19.42 13.37 -2.01
C LEU A 113 20.40 14.53 -1.89
N ALA A 114 19.94 15.71 -1.46
CA ALA A 114 20.80 16.87 -1.20
C ALA A 114 21.77 16.64 -0.03
N SER A 115 21.41 15.78 0.94
CA SER A 115 22.28 15.44 2.08
C SER A 115 23.37 14.42 1.79
N GLY A 116 23.52 13.97 0.53
CA GLY A 116 24.62 13.11 0.07
C GLY A 116 24.25 11.67 -0.26
N GLY A 117 22.96 11.31 -0.27
CA GLY A 117 22.49 9.99 -0.67
C GLY A 117 22.15 9.93 -2.16
N GLY A 118 22.90 9.15 -2.97
CA GLY A 118 22.49 8.76 -4.33
C GLY A 118 22.42 9.87 -5.39
N GLY A 119 23.23 10.95 -5.27
CA GLY A 119 23.17 12.12 -6.18
C GLY A 119 23.32 11.82 -7.67
N ASN A 120 24.04 10.75 -8.04
CA ASN A 120 24.26 10.30 -9.43
C ASN A 120 23.46 9.05 -9.80
N THR A 121 22.64 8.52 -8.88
CA THR A 121 21.83 7.32 -9.16
C THR A 121 20.72 7.66 -10.14
N PRO A 122 20.50 6.86 -11.21
CA PRO A 122 19.38 7.03 -12.13
C PRO A 122 18.04 7.10 -11.36
N ARG A 123 17.19 8.01 -11.80
CA ARG A 123 15.86 8.21 -11.20
C ARG A 123 14.77 7.93 -12.20
N LEU A 124 13.74 7.23 -11.74
CA LEU A 124 12.51 7.01 -12.47
C LEU A 124 11.37 7.72 -11.73
N VAL A 125 10.70 8.65 -12.40
CA VAL A 125 9.50 9.33 -11.89
C VAL A 125 8.28 8.73 -12.58
N LEU A 126 7.48 7.98 -11.83
CA LEU A 126 6.36 7.20 -12.37
C LEU A 126 5.24 8.09 -12.92
N GLY A 127 4.91 9.17 -12.22
CA GLY A 127 3.84 10.11 -12.58
C GLY A 127 4.20 11.08 -13.70
N GLU A 128 5.47 11.14 -14.12
CA GLU A 128 5.91 12.06 -15.19
C GLU A 128 5.13 11.84 -16.48
N GLY A 129 4.60 12.92 -17.07
CA GLY A 129 3.85 12.88 -18.33
C GLY A 129 2.43 12.34 -18.22
N ILE A 130 1.95 11.98 -17.01
CA ILE A 130 0.53 11.66 -16.79
C ILE A 130 -0.23 12.97 -16.55
N PRO A 131 -1.31 13.25 -17.31
CA PRO A 131 -2.14 14.43 -17.05
C PRO A 131 -2.76 14.35 -15.65
N ALA A 132 -2.31 15.23 -14.75
CA ALA A 132 -2.78 15.23 -13.37
C ALA A 132 -4.20 15.86 -13.26
N ILE A 133 -5.02 15.27 -12.40
CA ILE A 133 -6.22 15.94 -11.89
C ILE A 133 -5.73 17.07 -10.99
N THR A 134 -6.28 18.27 -11.21
CA THR A 134 -5.94 19.45 -10.40
C THR A 134 -7.05 19.72 -9.40
N ILE A 135 -6.70 19.85 -8.13
CA ILE A 135 -7.61 20.17 -7.04
C ILE A 135 -7.03 21.38 -6.30
N ASP A 136 -7.84 22.41 -6.12
CA ASP A 136 -7.44 23.70 -5.53
C ASP A 136 -6.16 24.30 -6.15
N GLY A 137 -6.00 24.10 -7.47
CA GLY A 137 -4.87 24.60 -8.23
C GLY A 137 -3.59 23.75 -8.11
N GLN A 138 -3.61 22.67 -7.35
CA GLN A 138 -2.48 21.76 -7.18
C GLN A 138 -2.70 20.44 -7.94
N PRO A 139 -1.69 19.89 -8.61
CA PRO A 139 -1.79 18.58 -9.25
C PRO A 139 -1.82 17.47 -8.21
N ASN A 140 -2.80 16.58 -8.32
CA ASN A 140 -2.95 15.44 -7.42
C ASN A 140 -2.03 14.29 -7.81
N PRO A 141 -1.25 13.71 -6.88
CA PRO A 141 -0.23 12.70 -7.19
C PRO A 141 -0.76 11.25 -7.22
N HIS A 142 -1.99 10.94 -6.78
CA HIS A 142 -2.46 9.59 -6.46
C HIS A 142 -2.89 8.77 -7.69
N PHE A 143 -2.09 8.76 -8.74
CA PHE A 143 -2.36 8.06 -10.01
C PHE A 143 -2.60 6.56 -9.84
N TRP A 144 -1.89 5.93 -8.90
CA TRP A 144 -1.92 4.47 -8.70
C TRP A 144 -3.27 3.94 -8.22
N LEU A 145 -4.16 4.80 -7.72
CA LEU A 145 -5.53 4.39 -7.38
C LEU A 145 -6.43 4.17 -8.61
N ASP A 146 -5.90 4.38 -9.81
CA ASP A 146 -6.46 3.90 -11.07
C ASP A 146 -5.53 2.82 -11.67
N PRO A 147 -5.89 1.52 -11.61
CA PRO A 147 -5.04 0.43 -12.11
C PRO A 147 -4.67 0.56 -13.59
N THR A 148 -5.49 1.26 -14.37
CA THR A 148 -5.20 1.47 -15.79
C THR A 148 -4.03 2.42 -16.00
N LEU A 149 -3.84 3.41 -15.12
CA LEU A 149 -2.67 4.29 -15.15
C LEU A 149 -1.39 3.54 -14.75
N VAL A 150 -1.47 2.65 -13.77
CA VAL A 150 -0.33 1.76 -13.44
C VAL A 150 0.05 0.93 -14.65
N LYS A 151 -0.92 0.26 -15.28
CA LYS A 151 -0.70 -0.55 -16.47
C LYS A 151 -0.10 0.25 -17.62
N MET A 152 -0.71 1.39 -17.96
CA MET A 152 -0.39 2.13 -19.19
C MET A 152 0.84 3.03 -19.05
N SER A 153 1.15 3.50 -17.84
CA SER A 153 2.21 4.47 -17.61
C SER A 153 3.35 3.93 -16.77
N TYR A 154 3.08 3.28 -15.64
CA TYR A 154 4.14 2.83 -14.73
C TYR A 154 4.90 1.63 -15.29
N LEU A 155 4.20 0.57 -15.75
CA LEU A 155 4.86 -0.65 -16.23
C LEU A 155 5.85 -0.39 -17.37
N PRO A 156 5.50 0.36 -18.46
CA PRO A 156 6.46 0.63 -19.53
C PRO A 156 7.69 1.40 -19.08
N LYS A 157 7.53 2.35 -18.16
CA LYS A 157 8.64 3.14 -17.60
C LYS A 157 9.58 2.27 -16.77
N ILE A 158 9.03 1.40 -15.91
CA ILE A 158 9.82 0.47 -15.09
C ILE A 158 10.59 -0.51 -15.99
N VAL A 159 9.95 -1.08 -17.02
CA VAL A 159 10.62 -1.95 -18.01
C VAL A 159 11.77 -1.21 -18.67
N THR A 160 11.55 0.03 -19.12
CA THR A 160 12.58 0.83 -19.78
C THR A 160 13.76 1.09 -18.85
N ALA A 161 13.51 1.51 -17.61
CA ALA A 161 14.54 1.82 -16.63
C ALA A 161 15.38 0.58 -16.24
N LEU A 162 14.72 -0.54 -15.95
CA LEU A 162 15.40 -1.79 -15.61
C LEU A 162 16.19 -2.36 -16.79
N SER A 163 15.63 -2.29 -18.01
CA SER A 163 16.32 -2.76 -19.22
C SER A 163 17.53 -1.90 -19.58
N ALA A 164 17.55 -0.63 -19.24
CA ALA A 164 18.72 0.24 -19.43
C ALA A 164 19.87 -0.17 -18.50
N ILE A 165 19.58 -0.65 -17.30
CA ILE A 165 20.57 -1.11 -16.31
C ILE A 165 21.04 -2.54 -16.62
N ALA A 166 20.12 -3.44 -16.98
CA ALA A 166 20.40 -4.84 -17.29
C ALA A 166 19.82 -5.24 -18.66
N PRO A 167 20.44 -4.86 -19.79
CA PRO A 167 19.91 -5.14 -21.12
C PRO A 167 19.71 -6.63 -21.43
N ALA A 168 20.53 -7.49 -20.83
CA ALA A 168 20.40 -8.94 -20.98
C ALA A 168 19.10 -9.51 -20.40
N ASP A 169 18.48 -8.83 -19.46
CA ASP A 169 17.24 -9.23 -18.80
C ASP A 169 16.00 -8.54 -19.37
N ALA A 170 16.14 -7.69 -20.40
CA ALA A 170 15.05 -6.89 -20.95
C ALA A 170 13.83 -7.74 -21.35
N ALA A 171 14.04 -8.91 -21.97
CA ALA A 171 12.96 -9.82 -22.35
C ALA A 171 12.20 -10.37 -21.12
N THR A 172 12.90 -10.61 -20.01
CA THR A 172 12.30 -11.04 -18.74
C THR A 172 11.44 -9.94 -18.15
N PHE A 173 11.93 -8.70 -18.12
CA PHE A 173 11.15 -7.56 -17.61
C PHE A 173 9.89 -7.30 -18.45
N GLN A 174 10.00 -7.41 -19.77
CA GLN A 174 8.85 -7.29 -20.68
C GLN A 174 7.81 -8.39 -20.43
N ALA A 175 8.26 -9.65 -20.29
CA ALA A 175 7.37 -10.79 -20.02
C ALA A 175 6.64 -10.63 -18.67
N ASN A 176 7.38 -10.25 -17.62
CA ASN A 176 6.81 -10.01 -16.30
C ASN A 176 5.80 -8.86 -16.32
N ALA A 177 6.13 -7.75 -16.97
CA ALA A 177 5.22 -6.61 -17.11
C ALA A 177 3.94 -6.98 -17.88
N ALA A 178 4.04 -7.79 -18.93
CA ALA A 178 2.87 -8.30 -19.67
C ALA A 178 1.98 -9.20 -18.80
N ALA A 179 2.61 -10.09 -18.01
CA ALA A 179 1.87 -10.95 -17.06
C ALA A 179 1.18 -10.11 -15.98
N TYR A 180 1.86 -9.10 -15.43
CA TYR A 180 1.27 -8.22 -14.42
C TYR A 180 0.18 -7.31 -15.00
N ALA A 181 0.34 -6.84 -16.24
CA ALA A 181 -0.72 -6.11 -16.96
C ALA A 181 -2.01 -6.93 -17.09
N THR A 182 -1.89 -8.24 -17.34
CA THR A 182 -3.04 -9.14 -17.38
C THR A 182 -3.73 -9.26 -16.01
N GLN A 183 -2.95 -9.28 -14.92
CA GLN A 183 -3.50 -9.28 -13.56
C GLN A 183 -4.19 -7.96 -13.22
N LEU A 184 -3.65 -6.83 -13.67
CA LEU A 184 -4.27 -5.50 -13.51
C LEU A 184 -5.59 -5.40 -14.27
N ASP A 185 -5.69 -5.96 -15.49
CA ASP A 185 -6.95 -6.01 -16.24
C ASP A 185 -8.01 -6.86 -15.54
N ALA A 186 -7.60 -8.01 -15.00
CA ALA A 186 -8.50 -8.88 -14.24
C ALA A 186 -8.97 -8.20 -12.95
N LEU A 187 -8.06 -7.53 -12.23
CA LEU A 187 -8.37 -6.73 -11.06
C LEU A 187 -9.39 -5.63 -11.40
N ASP A 188 -9.12 -4.84 -12.42
CA ASP A 188 -9.98 -3.72 -12.80
C ASP A 188 -11.41 -4.19 -13.15
N ALA A 189 -11.53 -5.29 -13.89
CA ALA A 189 -12.81 -5.89 -14.20
C ALA A 189 -13.55 -6.38 -12.93
N GLU A 190 -12.84 -7.03 -12.00
CA GLU A 190 -13.37 -7.49 -10.72
C GLU A 190 -13.88 -6.30 -9.88
N LEU A 191 -13.06 -5.24 -9.73
CA LEU A 191 -13.42 -4.07 -8.94
C LEU A 191 -14.61 -3.31 -9.54
N LYS A 192 -14.69 -3.18 -10.87
CA LYS A 192 -15.85 -2.60 -11.55
C LYS A 192 -17.14 -3.41 -11.31
N ALA A 193 -17.04 -4.74 -11.33
CA ALA A 193 -18.18 -5.59 -11.03
C ALA A 193 -18.64 -5.41 -9.57
N ASN A 194 -17.72 -5.36 -8.61
CA ASN A 194 -18.02 -5.16 -7.20
C ASN A 194 -18.66 -3.78 -6.96
N VAL A 195 -18.07 -2.71 -7.48
CA VAL A 195 -18.63 -1.35 -7.40
C VAL A 195 -19.99 -1.27 -8.10
N GLY A 196 -20.17 -2.02 -9.19
CA GLY A 196 -21.45 -2.15 -9.90
C GLY A 196 -22.63 -2.60 -9.04
N THR A 197 -22.34 -3.27 -7.89
CA THR A 197 -23.38 -3.71 -6.94
C THR A 197 -23.89 -2.57 -6.03
N ILE A 198 -23.18 -1.44 -5.96
CA ILE A 198 -23.64 -0.25 -5.23
C ILE A 198 -24.65 0.51 -6.10
N ALA A 199 -25.81 0.84 -5.53
CA ALA A 199 -26.79 1.69 -6.22
C ALA A 199 -26.12 3.03 -6.64
N PRO A 200 -26.34 3.55 -7.86
CA PRO A 200 -25.67 4.77 -8.32
C PRO A 200 -25.81 5.97 -7.37
N ALA A 201 -26.97 6.13 -6.74
CA ALA A 201 -27.22 7.21 -5.77
C ALA A 201 -26.35 7.12 -4.50
N ASN A 202 -25.79 5.93 -4.21
CA ASN A 202 -24.95 5.69 -3.04
C ASN A 202 -23.44 5.75 -3.37
N ARG A 203 -23.04 5.90 -4.65
CA ARG A 203 -21.62 5.98 -5.05
C ARG A 203 -21.05 7.36 -4.72
N LYS A 204 -21.03 7.69 -3.43
CA LYS A 204 -20.55 8.96 -2.88
C LYS A 204 -19.47 8.69 -1.86
N LEU A 205 -18.32 9.36 -1.99
CA LEU A 205 -17.19 9.22 -1.10
C LEU A 205 -16.97 10.52 -0.32
N VAL A 206 -16.74 10.36 0.95
CA VAL A 206 -16.10 11.35 1.83
C VAL A 206 -14.89 10.65 2.40
N THR A 207 -13.69 11.13 2.09
CA THR A 207 -12.41 10.52 2.47
C THR A 207 -11.67 11.40 3.47
N PHE A 208 -10.68 10.84 4.17
CA PHE A 208 -9.93 11.65 5.14
C PHE A 208 -9.10 12.71 4.42
N HIS A 209 -8.29 12.32 3.43
CA HIS A 209 -7.57 13.26 2.58
C HIS A 209 -7.86 13.02 1.10
N ASP A 210 -7.27 13.85 0.24
CA ASP A 210 -7.59 13.93 -1.18
C ASP A 210 -6.81 12.92 -2.03
N ALA A 211 -6.87 11.63 -1.65
CA ALA A 211 -6.20 10.57 -2.39
C ALA A 211 -7.04 9.96 -3.52
N PHE A 212 -8.35 10.03 -3.46
CA PHE A 212 -9.24 9.20 -4.28
C PHE A 212 -9.79 9.80 -5.59
N PRO A 213 -9.30 10.92 -6.16
CA PRO A 213 -9.92 11.50 -7.36
C PRO A 213 -9.77 10.62 -8.60
N TYR A 214 -8.64 9.91 -8.77
CA TYR A 214 -8.45 8.97 -9.89
C TYR A 214 -9.33 7.73 -9.72
N PHE A 215 -9.41 7.18 -8.51
CA PHE A 215 -10.30 6.08 -8.16
C PHE A 215 -11.77 6.45 -8.41
N ALA A 216 -12.19 7.59 -7.88
CA ALA A 216 -13.57 8.07 -8.03
C ALA A 216 -13.95 8.26 -9.51
N ARG A 217 -13.09 8.92 -10.29
CA ARG A 217 -13.29 9.09 -11.73
C ARG A 217 -13.38 7.75 -12.46
N HIS A 218 -12.51 6.80 -12.13
CA HIS A 218 -12.40 5.52 -12.84
C HIS A 218 -13.58 4.59 -12.54
N TYR A 219 -14.02 4.53 -11.28
CA TYR A 219 -15.10 3.64 -10.84
C TYR A 219 -16.48 4.31 -10.74
N GLY A 220 -16.60 5.60 -11.09
CA GLY A 220 -17.88 6.30 -11.15
C GLY A 220 -18.44 6.67 -9.78
N PHE A 221 -17.56 7.08 -8.85
CA PHE A 221 -17.95 7.72 -7.60
C PHE A 221 -17.97 9.24 -7.72
N GLU A 222 -18.82 9.87 -6.91
CA GLU A 222 -18.82 11.29 -6.65
C GLU A 222 -18.05 11.59 -5.36
N LEU A 223 -17.02 12.43 -5.43
CA LEU A 223 -16.33 12.93 -4.24
C LEU A 223 -17.12 14.10 -3.68
N ILE A 224 -17.67 13.93 -2.47
CA ILE A 224 -18.45 14.95 -1.78
C ILE A 224 -17.56 15.91 -1.02
N GLY A 225 -16.42 15.41 -0.52
CA GLY A 225 -15.42 16.22 0.16
C GLY A 225 -14.39 15.37 0.88
N VAL A 226 -13.43 16.06 1.49
CA VAL A 226 -12.35 15.47 2.28
C VAL A 226 -12.34 16.09 3.66
N VAL A 227 -11.96 15.30 4.69
CA VAL A 227 -11.89 15.78 6.08
C VAL A 227 -10.73 16.77 6.24
N VAL A 228 -9.59 16.46 5.60
CA VAL A 228 -8.35 17.27 5.62
C VAL A 228 -7.94 17.56 4.18
N ALA A 229 -8.01 18.82 3.78
CA ALA A 229 -7.63 19.23 2.43
C ALA A 229 -6.10 19.13 2.20
N ASN A 230 -5.32 19.46 3.22
CA ASN A 230 -3.85 19.37 3.18
C ASN A 230 -3.36 18.57 4.38
N VAL A 231 -2.72 17.44 4.15
CA VAL A 231 -2.14 16.63 5.24
C VAL A 231 -1.12 17.46 6.02
N GLY A 232 -1.13 17.31 7.36
CA GLY A 232 -0.31 18.13 8.26
C GLY A 232 -0.95 19.45 8.68
N GLN A 233 -2.15 19.80 8.15
CA GLN A 233 -2.95 20.95 8.58
C GLN A 233 -4.28 20.46 9.15
N GLU A 234 -4.61 20.84 10.38
CA GLU A 234 -5.93 20.55 10.92
C GLU A 234 -6.99 21.42 10.22
N PRO A 235 -8.17 20.86 9.87
CA PRO A 235 -9.26 21.63 9.33
C PRO A 235 -9.76 22.66 10.36
N THR A 236 -10.17 23.83 9.91
CA THR A 236 -10.83 24.78 10.79
C THR A 236 -12.23 24.29 11.19
N ALA A 237 -12.78 24.82 12.29
CA ALA A 237 -14.14 24.50 12.68
C ALA A 237 -15.18 24.91 11.59
N ALA A 238 -14.88 25.96 10.82
CA ALA A 238 -15.73 26.40 9.71
C ALA A 238 -15.70 25.41 8.53
N ASP A 239 -14.50 24.88 8.19
CA ASP A 239 -14.35 23.89 7.13
C ASP A 239 -15.10 22.60 7.48
N LEU A 240 -14.94 22.14 8.73
CA LEU A 240 -15.64 20.94 9.21
C LEU A 240 -17.16 21.14 9.20
N ALA A 241 -17.66 22.28 9.66
CA ALA A 241 -19.10 22.59 9.63
C ALA A 241 -19.64 22.63 8.19
N ALA A 242 -18.92 23.25 7.26
CA ALA A 242 -19.29 23.26 5.84
C ALA A 242 -19.33 21.84 5.25
N LEU A 243 -18.34 21.00 5.58
CA LEU A 243 -18.30 19.62 5.15
C LEU A 243 -19.49 18.81 5.71
N VAL A 244 -19.84 18.99 6.99
CA VAL A 244 -21.01 18.37 7.61
C VAL A 244 -22.30 18.69 6.84
N GLU A 245 -22.52 19.95 6.47
CA GLU A 245 -23.69 20.34 5.69
C GLU A 245 -23.69 19.74 4.28
N ASN A 246 -22.56 19.70 3.60
CA ASN A 246 -22.40 19.06 2.28
C ASN A 246 -22.73 17.56 2.36
N VAL A 247 -22.20 16.88 3.37
CA VAL A 247 -22.37 15.44 3.60
C VAL A 247 -23.85 15.10 3.88
N LYS A 248 -24.53 15.91 4.71
CA LYS A 248 -25.99 15.78 4.95
C LYS A 248 -26.80 15.99 3.68
N ALA A 249 -26.53 17.09 2.96
CA ALA A 249 -27.25 17.42 1.73
C ALA A 249 -27.08 16.36 0.63
N ALA A 250 -25.88 15.75 0.56
CA ALA A 250 -25.59 14.69 -0.37
C ALA A 250 -26.13 13.31 0.06
N HIS A 251 -26.68 13.16 1.26
CA HIS A 251 -27.13 11.87 1.82
C HIS A 251 -26.06 10.78 1.77
N VAL A 252 -24.84 11.12 2.19
CA VAL A 252 -23.71 10.20 2.25
C VAL A 252 -23.98 9.09 3.27
N LYS A 253 -23.64 7.84 2.93
CA LYS A 253 -23.87 6.69 3.81
C LYS A 253 -22.71 6.40 4.75
N ALA A 254 -21.46 6.68 4.33
CA ALA A 254 -20.26 6.34 5.07
C ALA A 254 -19.19 7.43 4.94
N VAL A 255 -18.35 7.56 5.96
CA VAL A 255 -17.09 8.31 5.94
C VAL A 255 -15.94 7.32 5.91
N PHE A 256 -14.94 7.61 5.08
CA PHE A 256 -13.78 6.75 4.89
C PHE A 256 -12.51 7.45 5.36
N SER A 257 -11.64 6.71 6.04
CA SER A 257 -10.32 7.17 6.47
C SER A 257 -9.31 6.07 6.24
N GLU A 258 -8.08 6.48 6.07
CA GLU A 258 -6.96 5.59 5.85
C GLU A 258 -6.24 5.27 7.17
N VAL A 259 -5.56 4.11 7.20
CA VAL A 259 -4.95 3.56 8.43
C VAL A 259 -3.85 4.43 9.03
N GLN A 260 -3.18 5.27 8.22
CA GLN A 260 -2.11 6.15 8.69
C GLN A 260 -2.62 7.35 9.49
N PHE A 261 -3.92 7.67 9.41
CA PHE A 261 -4.47 8.84 10.08
C PHE A 261 -5.22 8.51 11.38
N ASN A 262 -5.30 9.49 12.28
CA ASN A 262 -6.11 9.37 13.47
C ASN A 262 -7.60 9.39 13.11
N PRO A 263 -8.37 8.34 13.40
CA PRO A 263 -9.76 8.23 12.98
C PRO A 263 -10.72 9.22 13.69
N LYS A 264 -10.24 9.95 14.69
CA LYS A 264 -11.08 10.81 15.53
C LYS A 264 -11.81 11.90 14.74
N LEU A 265 -11.14 12.53 13.77
CA LEU A 265 -11.78 13.57 12.95
C LEU A 265 -12.86 12.98 12.03
N ALA A 266 -12.59 11.83 11.40
CA ALA A 266 -13.57 11.12 10.59
C ALA A 266 -14.79 10.70 11.41
N GLN A 267 -14.59 10.24 12.65
CA GLN A 267 -15.65 9.90 13.58
C GLN A 267 -16.46 11.16 13.99
N THR A 268 -15.78 12.27 14.31
CA THR A 268 -16.46 13.54 14.65
C THR A 268 -17.34 14.02 13.49
N LEU A 269 -16.83 14.01 12.26
CA LEU A 269 -17.61 14.34 11.07
C LEU A 269 -18.87 13.45 10.94
N ALA A 270 -18.68 12.13 11.10
CA ALA A 270 -19.78 11.18 11.00
C ALA A 270 -20.85 11.42 12.07
N ASP A 271 -20.45 11.65 13.33
CA ASP A 271 -21.35 11.92 14.44
C ASP A 271 -22.16 13.20 14.20
N GLU A 272 -21.51 14.30 13.79
CA GLU A 272 -22.18 15.57 13.50
C GLU A 272 -23.09 15.52 12.26
N ALA A 273 -22.71 14.71 11.26
CA ALA A 273 -23.52 14.48 10.07
C ALA A 273 -24.64 13.44 10.27
N GLY A 274 -24.64 12.71 11.39
CA GLY A 274 -25.60 11.63 11.68
C GLY A 274 -25.32 10.36 10.87
N ILE A 275 -24.09 10.16 10.42
CA ILE A 275 -23.64 8.97 9.68
C ILE A 275 -23.22 7.89 10.66
N LYS A 276 -23.68 6.65 10.44
CA LYS A 276 -23.39 5.52 11.33
C LYS A 276 -22.17 4.70 10.88
N GLN A 277 -21.81 4.79 9.60
CA GLN A 277 -20.74 3.99 9.01
C GLN A 277 -19.46 4.84 8.92
N VAL A 278 -18.42 4.41 9.63
CA VAL A 278 -17.07 4.98 9.52
C VAL A 278 -16.10 3.84 9.23
N VAL A 279 -15.46 3.89 8.08
CA VAL A 279 -14.43 2.91 7.67
C VAL A 279 -13.08 3.57 7.85
N THR A 280 -12.22 3.01 8.71
CA THR A 280 -10.92 3.60 9.06
C THR A 280 -9.75 2.69 8.67
N THR A 281 -9.99 1.80 7.72
CA THR A 281 -9.08 0.71 7.36
C THR A 281 -8.67 0.73 5.89
N LEU A 282 -8.88 1.85 5.17
CA LEU A 282 -8.43 1.95 3.78
C LEU A 282 -6.91 2.15 3.72
N TYR A 283 -6.33 1.75 2.61
CA TYR A 283 -4.92 1.94 2.27
C TYR A 283 -4.81 2.73 0.97
N ASN A 284 -3.84 3.64 0.89
CA ASN A 284 -3.59 4.41 -0.33
C ASN A 284 -2.08 4.60 -0.59
N ASP A 285 -1.34 5.25 0.30
CA ASP A 285 0.06 5.62 0.11
C ASP A 285 1.04 4.50 0.46
N ALA A 286 0.59 3.55 1.27
CA ALA A 286 1.36 2.39 1.68
C ALA A 286 0.52 1.13 1.68
N LEU A 287 1.18 -0.02 1.49
CA LEU A 287 0.58 -1.33 1.67
C LEU A 287 0.37 -1.63 3.15
N GLY A 288 -0.59 -2.53 3.43
CA GLY A 288 -0.91 -3.02 4.77
C GLY A 288 -0.37 -4.43 5.05
N PRO A 289 -0.85 -5.07 6.13
CA PRO A 289 -0.67 -6.50 6.32
C PRO A 289 -1.54 -7.32 5.33
N PRO A 290 -1.28 -8.63 5.17
CA PRO A 290 -2.14 -9.48 4.37
C PRO A 290 -3.63 -9.35 4.77
N PRO A 291 -4.54 -9.26 3.79
CA PRO A 291 -4.35 -9.42 2.34
C PRO A 291 -4.00 -8.13 1.58
N ALA A 292 -3.75 -7.00 2.25
CA ALA A 292 -3.42 -5.71 1.62
C ALA A 292 -1.89 -5.49 1.44
N ASP A 293 -1.09 -6.55 1.51
CA ASP A 293 0.38 -6.55 1.43
C ASP A 293 0.93 -6.52 -0.01
N THR A 294 0.05 -6.48 -1.00
CA THR A 294 0.35 -6.26 -2.42
C THR A 294 -0.53 -5.16 -2.99
N TYR A 295 -0.11 -4.54 -4.07
CA TYR A 295 -0.94 -3.54 -4.76
C TYR A 295 -2.32 -4.09 -5.17
N LEU A 296 -2.35 -5.30 -5.74
CA LEU A 296 -3.61 -5.95 -6.11
C LEU A 296 -4.48 -6.24 -4.88
N GLY A 297 -3.87 -6.70 -3.79
CA GLY A 297 -4.55 -6.96 -2.53
C GLY A 297 -5.09 -5.69 -1.88
N MET A 298 -4.31 -4.61 -1.86
CA MET A 298 -4.72 -3.30 -1.36
C MET A 298 -5.95 -2.76 -2.10
N MET A 299 -5.96 -2.83 -3.42
CA MET A 299 -7.08 -2.34 -4.22
C MET A 299 -8.36 -3.16 -3.98
N ARG A 300 -8.26 -4.51 -3.85
CA ARG A 300 -9.39 -5.36 -3.47
C ARG A 300 -9.90 -5.01 -2.08
N TRP A 301 -9.00 -4.91 -1.11
CA TRP A 301 -9.32 -4.54 0.26
C TRP A 301 -10.13 -3.24 0.32
N ASN A 302 -9.67 -2.22 -0.37
CA ASN A 302 -10.34 -0.92 -0.39
C ASN A 302 -11.75 -1.03 -0.99
N VAL A 303 -11.88 -1.68 -2.15
CA VAL A 303 -13.18 -1.81 -2.82
C VAL A 303 -14.14 -2.64 -1.99
N ASP A 304 -13.71 -3.73 -1.37
CA ASP A 304 -14.56 -4.58 -0.54
C ASP A 304 -15.14 -3.80 0.64
N HIS A 305 -14.31 -3.00 1.35
CA HIS A 305 -14.76 -2.18 2.48
C HIS A 305 -15.65 -1.02 2.04
N ILE A 306 -15.36 -0.39 0.88
CA ILE A 306 -16.22 0.66 0.31
C ILE A 306 -17.58 0.08 -0.09
N VAL A 307 -17.59 -1.07 -0.76
CA VAL A 307 -18.82 -1.76 -1.19
C VAL A 307 -19.66 -2.20 0.00
N GLU A 308 -19.04 -2.77 1.03
CA GLU A 308 -19.74 -3.17 2.26
C GLU A 308 -20.44 -1.99 2.93
N ALA A 309 -19.77 -0.84 3.02
CA ALA A 309 -20.30 0.36 3.67
C ALA A 309 -21.39 1.08 2.86
N LEU A 310 -21.41 0.95 1.53
CA LEU A 310 -22.29 1.72 0.65
C LEU A 310 -23.48 0.93 0.08
N ARG A 311 -23.53 -0.36 0.26
CA ARG A 311 -24.71 -1.19 -0.07
C ARG A 311 -25.87 -0.94 0.92
#